data_89f19c6f6626ab3d4ff31908f7bcb68e
#
_entry.id   89f19c6f6626ab3d4ff31908f7bcb68e
#
_cell.length_a   1.000
_cell.length_b   1.000
_cell.length_c   1.000
_cell.angle_alpha   90.00
_cell.angle_beta   90.00
_cell.angle_gamma   90.00
#
_symmetry.space_group_name_H-M   'P 1'
#
loop_
_entity.id
_entity.type
_entity.pdbx_description
1 polymer ?
#
loop_
_entity_poly.entity_id
_entity_poly.type
_entity_poly.pdbx_seq_one_letter_code
_entity_poly.pdbx_strand_id
1 'polypeptide(L)'
;MAKLTVRGIEALKPKDAGYKVTADRGLYLRVAPDGTKTWLVRYVVAGNQIQARLPRPYGSSGTDGYMSLAQAVTENARIQSLARDGVDFQVQRAEADRAAAEAKAAALAANAPFRTLFETWLADGVSRKDANAELRRTFEKDVLPTIGDTPVRELGDAQLLDLLRNVGRKRGRARTAERMLTEMRQMFRWAIKRQPWRLLLVHGNPAELVELKQVVPQGYEPGIRERTLSANEIGELRDIFASMATTYEAAKDKRIADRPVLRETQFALWICLGTGCRIGELLQTRWEHVDLEKATWFVPRENTKTHVDWQVYLSDFALRQFKALHELTGKANWCFPASQQEGHVFVKSVSKQVGDRQTRFKNRKPLAHRRNDDSLVLADGKNGEWTPHDLRRTASTMMQALRVSPDVIDRCQNHVLPGSKVRRHYLHHDYAEEKREAWRLLGQRLDAILTASNVVPLQRAA
;
A
#
# COMPACT_ATOMS: atom_id res chain seq x y z
N MET A 1 -71.95 -10.22 -15.68
CA MET A 1 -70.72 -10.59 -16.46
C MET A 1 -70.27 -11.98 -16.03
N ALA A 2 -70.02 -12.89 -16.97
CA ALA A 2 -69.59 -14.24 -16.63
C ALA A 2 -68.22 -14.14 -15.87
N LYS A 3 -68.11 -14.84 -14.74
CA LYS A 3 -66.84 -14.91 -13.97
C LYS A 3 -65.80 -15.67 -14.82
N LEU A 4 -64.55 -15.12 -14.91
CA LEU A 4 -63.46 -15.75 -15.60
C LEU A 4 -63.11 -17.07 -14.89
N THR A 5 -63.01 -18.17 -15.65
CA THR A 5 -62.65 -19.49 -15.13
C THR A 5 -61.21 -19.87 -15.52
N VAL A 6 -60.62 -20.85 -14.83
CA VAL A 6 -59.28 -21.33 -15.14
C VAL A 6 -59.17 -21.76 -16.60
N ARG A 7 -60.16 -22.55 -17.10
CA ARG A 7 -60.21 -22.93 -18.54
C ARG A 7 -60.32 -21.72 -19.47
N GLY A 8 -61.07 -20.69 -19.05
CA GLY A 8 -61.19 -19.45 -19.80
C GLY A 8 -59.84 -18.69 -19.87
N ILE A 9 -59.07 -18.69 -18.79
CA ILE A 9 -57.72 -18.07 -18.77
C ILE A 9 -56.76 -18.83 -19.68
N GLU A 10 -56.77 -20.14 -19.64
CA GLU A 10 -55.89 -20.99 -20.46
C GLU A 10 -56.17 -20.82 -21.95
N ALA A 11 -57.44 -20.63 -22.33
CA ALA A 11 -57.87 -20.41 -23.70
C ALA A 11 -57.48 -19.01 -24.28
N LEU A 12 -57.05 -18.05 -23.45
CA LEU A 12 -56.62 -16.72 -23.90
C LEU A 12 -55.29 -16.78 -24.64
N LYS A 13 -55.30 -16.41 -25.92
CA LYS A 13 -54.14 -16.36 -26.80
C LYS A 13 -53.51 -14.96 -26.83
N PRO A 14 -52.19 -14.84 -27.01
CA PRO A 14 -51.57 -13.56 -27.22
C PRO A 14 -52.09 -12.87 -28.50
N LYS A 15 -52.05 -11.55 -28.52
CA LYS A 15 -52.37 -10.69 -29.66
C LYS A 15 -51.22 -9.71 -29.88
N ASP A 16 -51.19 -9.05 -31.04
CA ASP A 16 -50.16 -8.08 -31.40
C ASP A 16 -50.01 -6.95 -30.37
N ALA A 17 -51.10 -6.59 -29.69
CA ALA A 17 -51.09 -5.67 -28.57
C ALA A 17 -51.62 -6.37 -27.30
N GLY A 18 -50.97 -6.06 -26.16
CA GLY A 18 -51.41 -6.58 -24.86
C GLY A 18 -52.80 -6.12 -24.50
N TYR A 19 -53.66 -7.03 -24.02
CA TYR A 19 -55.07 -6.75 -23.65
C TYR A 19 -55.39 -7.21 -22.24
N LYS A 20 -56.51 -6.69 -21.68
CA LYS A 20 -56.97 -7.00 -20.33
C LYS A 20 -58.32 -7.73 -20.37
N VAL A 21 -58.47 -8.71 -19.50
CA VAL A 21 -59.75 -9.43 -19.28
C VAL A 21 -60.13 -9.25 -17.83
N THR A 22 -61.41 -8.93 -17.57
CA THR A 22 -61.93 -8.80 -16.21
C THR A 22 -62.07 -10.19 -15.59
N ALA A 23 -61.41 -10.41 -14.44
CA ALA A 23 -61.49 -11.67 -13.71
C ALA A 23 -62.50 -11.60 -12.55
N ASP A 24 -62.55 -10.47 -11.84
CA ASP A 24 -63.49 -10.14 -10.79
C ASP A 24 -63.61 -8.61 -10.64
N ARG A 25 -64.46 -8.12 -9.72
CA ARG A 25 -64.61 -6.70 -9.44
C ARG A 25 -63.27 -6.10 -8.99
N GLY A 26 -62.68 -5.21 -9.81
CA GLY A 26 -61.40 -4.63 -9.56
C GLY A 26 -60.21 -5.51 -9.88
N LEU A 27 -60.38 -6.76 -10.32
CA LEU A 27 -59.31 -7.69 -10.70
C LEU A 27 -59.32 -7.94 -12.21
N TYR A 28 -58.16 -7.78 -12.84
CA TYR A 28 -57.96 -7.98 -14.27
C TYR A 28 -56.77 -8.90 -14.53
N LEU A 29 -56.88 -9.69 -15.58
CA LEU A 29 -55.77 -10.45 -16.14
C LEU A 29 -55.28 -9.71 -17.40
N ARG A 30 -54.02 -9.33 -17.43
CA ARG A 30 -53.36 -8.79 -18.62
C ARG A 30 -52.65 -9.92 -19.35
N VAL A 31 -52.94 -10.06 -20.63
CA VAL A 31 -52.22 -10.95 -21.55
C VAL A 31 -51.28 -10.07 -22.39
N ALA A 32 -50.00 -10.31 -22.29
CA ALA A 32 -48.97 -9.61 -23.07
C ALA A 32 -48.79 -10.27 -24.45
N PRO A 33 -48.16 -9.59 -25.43
CA PRO A 33 -47.89 -10.15 -26.77
C PRO A 33 -47.03 -11.41 -26.76
N ASP A 34 -46.16 -11.55 -25.76
CA ASP A 34 -45.31 -12.73 -25.52
C ASP A 34 -46.06 -13.91 -24.84
N GLY A 35 -47.35 -13.76 -24.61
CA GLY A 35 -48.17 -14.75 -23.92
C GLY A 35 -48.15 -14.70 -22.40
N THR A 36 -47.31 -13.86 -21.79
CA THR A 36 -47.24 -13.72 -20.33
C THR A 36 -48.56 -13.18 -19.79
N LYS A 37 -49.09 -13.86 -18.77
CA LYS A 37 -50.36 -13.51 -18.11
C LYS A 37 -50.08 -12.93 -16.72
N THR A 38 -50.44 -11.67 -16.46
CA THR A 38 -50.17 -10.96 -15.21
C THR A 38 -51.46 -10.40 -14.59
N TRP A 39 -51.54 -10.47 -13.26
CA TRP A 39 -52.64 -9.94 -12.51
C TRP A 39 -52.52 -8.44 -12.30
N LEU A 40 -53.57 -7.68 -12.53
CA LEU A 40 -53.72 -6.27 -12.22
C LEU A 40 -54.92 -6.08 -11.30
N VAL A 41 -54.74 -5.29 -10.26
CA VAL A 41 -55.79 -4.88 -9.35
C VAL A 41 -56.07 -3.38 -9.49
N ARG A 42 -57.35 -3.00 -9.45
CA ARG A 42 -57.77 -1.60 -9.43
C ARG A 42 -58.55 -1.35 -8.14
N TYR A 43 -58.11 -0.38 -7.36
CA TYR A 43 -58.69 0.01 -6.08
C TYR A 43 -58.69 1.53 -5.94
N VAL A 44 -59.42 2.06 -4.95
CA VAL A 44 -59.57 3.49 -4.71
C VAL A 44 -59.12 3.78 -3.29
N VAL A 45 -58.14 4.72 -3.13
CA VAL A 45 -57.66 5.21 -1.84
C VAL A 45 -57.82 6.72 -1.82
N ALA A 46 -58.45 7.28 -0.79
CA ALA A 46 -58.67 8.71 -0.64
C ALA A 46 -59.27 9.39 -1.91
N GLY A 47 -60.21 8.71 -2.59
CA GLY A 47 -60.83 9.22 -3.80
C GLY A 47 -60.03 9.01 -5.10
N ASN A 48 -58.77 8.62 -5.01
CA ASN A 48 -57.91 8.37 -6.18
C ASN A 48 -57.97 6.91 -6.61
N GLN A 49 -58.23 6.68 -7.91
CA GLN A 49 -58.25 5.35 -8.49
C GLN A 49 -56.82 4.93 -8.88
N ILE A 50 -56.34 3.84 -8.28
CA ILE A 50 -55.03 3.28 -8.48
C ILE A 50 -55.11 1.94 -9.17
N GLN A 51 -54.21 1.64 -10.09
CA GLN A 51 -54.04 0.34 -10.71
C GLN A 51 -52.64 -0.20 -10.39
N ALA A 52 -52.55 -1.39 -9.78
CA ALA A 52 -51.30 -2.04 -9.41
C ALA A 52 -51.19 -3.41 -10.07
N ARG A 53 -49.98 -3.85 -10.30
CA ARG A 53 -49.66 -5.22 -10.71
C ARG A 53 -49.43 -6.07 -9.46
N LEU A 54 -50.03 -7.25 -9.39
CA LEU A 54 -49.75 -8.21 -8.33
C LEU A 54 -48.33 -8.81 -8.51
N PRO A 55 -47.68 -9.21 -7.42
CA PRO A 55 -46.27 -9.59 -7.45
C PRO A 55 -45.95 -10.83 -8.28
N ARG A 56 -46.92 -11.76 -8.41
CA ARG A 56 -46.73 -13.02 -9.10
C ARG A 56 -47.61 -13.10 -10.36
N PRO A 57 -47.08 -13.58 -11.50
CA PRO A 57 -47.87 -13.81 -12.71
C PRO A 57 -48.86 -14.97 -12.52
N TYR A 58 -49.77 -15.12 -13.46
CA TYR A 58 -50.70 -16.23 -13.45
C TYR A 58 -50.01 -17.57 -13.66
N GLY A 59 -50.40 -18.58 -12.85
CA GLY A 59 -50.13 -20.00 -13.04
C GLY A 59 -51.29 -20.84 -12.58
N SER A 60 -51.64 -21.90 -13.29
CA SER A 60 -52.84 -22.72 -13.03
C SER A 60 -52.84 -23.38 -11.65
N SER A 61 -51.69 -23.81 -11.17
CA SER A 61 -51.49 -24.48 -9.88
C SER A 61 -51.15 -23.54 -8.72
N GLY A 62 -50.78 -22.26 -8.99
CA GLY A 62 -50.34 -21.32 -7.95
C GLY A 62 -49.13 -21.79 -7.17
N THR A 63 -48.24 -22.55 -7.82
CA THR A 63 -46.93 -22.98 -7.27
C THR A 63 -45.93 -21.86 -7.19
N ASP A 64 -44.76 -22.09 -6.59
CA ASP A 64 -43.75 -21.09 -6.35
C ASP A 64 -43.47 -20.17 -7.54
N GLY A 65 -43.57 -18.87 -7.30
CA GLY A 65 -43.39 -17.83 -8.32
C GLY A 65 -44.65 -17.46 -9.12
N TYR A 66 -45.75 -18.23 -9.02
CA TYR A 66 -46.99 -18.00 -9.73
C TYR A 66 -48.18 -17.81 -8.79
N MET A 67 -49.30 -17.26 -9.30
CA MET A 67 -50.51 -17.00 -8.55
C MET A 67 -51.73 -17.54 -9.34
N SER A 68 -52.49 -18.46 -8.73
CA SER A 68 -53.71 -18.99 -9.31
C SER A 68 -54.86 -17.96 -9.30
N LEU A 69 -55.94 -18.22 -10.04
CA LEU A 69 -57.12 -17.37 -10.03
C LEU A 69 -57.71 -17.22 -8.62
N ALA A 70 -57.82 -18.31 -7.85
CA ALA A 70 -58.33 -18.27 -6.48
C ALA A 70 -57.46 -17.40 -5.57
N GLN A 71 -56.13 -17.55 -5.63
CA GLN A 71 -55.19 -16.72 -4.88
C GLN A 71 -55.27 -15.24 -5.28
N ALA A 72 -55.43 -14.94 -6.58
CA ALA A 72 -55.58 -13.56 -7.06
C ALA A 72 -56.89 -12.91 -6.59
N VAL A 73 -57.99 -13.67 -6.54
CA VAL A 73 -59.26 -13.18 -5.98
C VAL A 73 -59.13 -12.89 -4.49
N THR A 74 -58.54 -13.79 -3.72
CA THR A 74 -58.29 -13.57 -2.28
C THR A 74 -57.42 -12.33 -2.05
N GLU A 75 -56.32 -12.18 -2.81
CA GLU A 75 -55.42 -11.02 -2.69
C GLU A 75 -56.10 -9.71 -3.13
N ASN A 76 -56.93 -9.74 -4.17
CA ASN A 76 -57.77 -8.61 -4.55
C ASN A 76 -58.73 -8.19 -3.41
N ALA A 77 -59.39 -9.14 -2.77
CA ALA A 77 -60.27 -8.86 -1.64
C ALA A 77 -59.53 -8.19 -0.47
N ARG A 78 -58.31 -8.66 -0.18
CA ARG A 78 -57.40 -8.06 0.82
C ARG A 78 -57.05 -6.62 0.45
N ILE A 79 -56.66 -6.37 -0.81
CA ILE A 79 -56.29 -5.04 -1.29
C ILE A 79 -57.49 -4.08 -1.25
N GLN A 80 -58.66 -4.55 -1.62
CA GLN A 80 -59.90 -3.75 -1.52
C GLN A 80 -60.25 -3.39 -0.07
N SER A 81 -59.95 -4.27 0.89
CA SER A 81 -60.13 -3.98 2.32
C SER A 81 -59.13 -2.91 2.78
N LEU A 82 -57.86 -3.08 2.50
CA LEU A 82 -56.82 -2.06 2.82
C LEU A 82 -57.19 -0.69 2.25
N ALA A 83 -57.64 -0.66 1.00
CA ALA A 83 -58.05 0.58 0.34
C ALA A 83 -59.22 1.28 1.05
N ARG A 84 -60.19 0.51 1.56
CA ARG A 84 -61.30 1.04 2.39
C ARG A 84 -60.84 1.61 3.72
N ASP A 85 -59.78 1.02 4.28
CA ASP A 85 -59.10 1.49 5.51
C ASP A 85 -58.14 2.66 5.25
N GLY A 86 -58.09 3.20 4.01
CA GLY A 86 -57.27 4.32 3.63
C GLY A 86 -55.79 3.96 3.34
N VAL A 87 -55.43 2.68 3.28
CA VAL A 87 -54.07 2.22 3.07
C VAL A 87 -53.81 1.87 1.61
N ASP A 88 -52.80 2.50 1.00
CA ASP A 88 -52.35 2.15 -0.34
C ASP A 88 -51.51 0.86 -0.31
N PHE A 89 -51.96 -0.16 -1.01
CA PHE A 89 -51.25 -1.44 -1.14
C PHE A 89 -49.83 -1.29 -1.70
N GLN A 90 -49.60 -0.38 -2.66
CA GLN A 90 -48.28 -0.18 -3.24
C GLN A 90 -47.31 0.44 -2.23
N VAL A 91 -47.77 1.42 -1.43
CA VAL A 91 -46.98 2.04 -0.37
C VAL A 91 -46.66 1.01 0.71
N GLN A 92 -47.68 0.29 1.22
CA GLN A 92 -47.48 -0.75 2.25
C GLN A 92 -46.47 -1.82 1.79
N ARG A 93 -46.56 -2.24 0.52
CA ARG A 93 -45.66 -3.22 -0.05
C ARG A 93 -44.23 -2.67 -0.17
N ALA A 94 -44.06 -1.44 -0.67
CA ALA A 94 -42.75 -0.82 -0.78
C ALA A 94 -42.05 -0.66 0.59
N GLU A 95 -42.83 -0.32 1.63
CA GLU A 95 -42.33 -0.25 3.01
C GLU A 95 -41.93 -1.64 3.54
N ALA A 96 -42.75 -2.68 3.29
CA ALA A 96 -42.40 -4.05 3.69
C ALA A 96 -41.17 -4.59 2.96
N ASP A 97 -41.05 -4.35 1.64
CA ASP A 97 -39.88 -4.74 0.85
C ASP A 97 -38.61 -4.01 1.34
N ARG A 98 -38.73 -2.72 1.68
CA ARG A 98 -37.65 -1.93 2.24
C ARG A 98 -37.23 -2.43 3.63
N ALA A 99 -38.19 -2.68 4.52
CA ALA A 99 -37.93 -3.24 5.85
C ALA A 99 -37.25 -4.63 5.77
N ALA A 100 -37.71 -5.49 4.85
CA ALA A 100 -37.10 -6.80 4.62
C ALA A 100 -35.68 -6.69 4.06
N ALA A 101 -35.42 -5.75 3.15
CA ALA A 101 -34.07 -5.47 2.63
C ALA A 101 -33.15 -4.92 3.73
N GLU A 102 -33.65 -3.99 4.55
CA GLU A 102 -32.93 -3.44 5.70
C GLU A 102 -32.62 -4.52 6.75
N ALA A 103 -33.57 -5.38 7.07
CA ALA A 103 -33.38 -6.50 8.00
C ALA A 103 -32.35 -7.51 7.48
N LYS A 104 -32.40 -7.83 6.18
CA LYS A 104 -31.42 -8.72 5.54
C LYS A 104 -30.03 -8.09 5.53
N ALA A 105 -29.91 -6.80 5.23
CA ALA A 105 -28.65 -6.06 5.27
C ALA A 105 -28.09 -5.99 6.70
N ALA A 106 -28.96 -5.75 7.70
CA ALA A 106 -28.57 -5.74 9.11
C ALA A 106 -28.10 -7.11 9.59
N ALA A 107 -28.75 -8.20 9.19
CA ALA A 107 -28.36 -9.57 9.54
C ALA A 107 -27.01 -9.97 8.90
N LEU A 108 -26.79 -9.58 7.64
CA LEU A 108 -25.48 -9.75 6.98
C LEU A 108 -24.38 -8.90 7.65
N ALA A 109 -24.70 -7.66 7.98
CA ALA A 109 -23.78 -6.77 8.66
C ALA A 109 -23.44 -7.29 10.07
N ALA A 110 -24.41 -7.79 10.83
CA ALA A 110 -24.22 -8.29 12.19
C ALA A 110 -23.19 -9.42 12.30
N ASN A 111 -23.02 -10.21 11.25
CA ASN A 111 -22.08 -11.34 11.18
C ASN A 111 -20.91 -11.08 10.23
N ALA A 112 -20.66 -9.82 9.85
CA ALA A 112 -19.57 -9.48 8.93
C ALA A 112 -18.22 -9.93 9.51
N PRO A 113 -17.44 -10.77 8.77
CA PRO A 113 -16.16 -11.24 9.22
C PRO A 113 -15.10 -10.13 9.15
N PHE A 114 -14.03 -10.26 9.94
CA PHE A 114 -12.90 -9.34 9.94
C PHE A 114 -12.29 -9.14 8.55
N ARG A 115 -12.25 -10.19 7.73
CA ARG A 115 -11.79 -10.13 6.33
C ARG A 115 -12.55 -9.08 5.53
N THR A 116 -13.86 -9.00 5.67
CA THR A 116 -14.69 -8.00 4.98
C THR A 116 -14.38 -6.58 5.44
N LEU A 117 -14.15 -6.37 6.75
CA LEU A 117 -13.69 -5.09 7.27
C LEU A 117 -12.34 -4.70 6.66
N PHE A 118 -11.40 -5.63 6.63
CA PHE A 118 -10.07 -5.39 6.07
C PHE A 118 -10.13 -5.02 4.58
N GLU A 119 -10.89 -5.76 3.75
CA GLU A 119 -11.03 -5.45 2.33
C GLU A 119 -11.71 -4.09 2.09
N THR A 120 -12.73 -3.76 2.88
CA THR A 120 -13.40 -2.46 2.80
C THR A 120 -12.44 -1.32 3.17
N TRP A 121 -11.63 -1.52 4.23
CA TRP A 121 -10.62 -0.54 4.62
C TRP A 121 -9.51 -0.38 3.58
N LEU A 122 -9.08 -1.46 2.93
CA LEU A 122 -8.11 -1.39 1.83
C LEU A 122 -8.63 -0.60 0.63
N ALA A 123 -9.93 -0.72 0.34
CA ALA A 123 -10.56 -0.01 -0.78
C ALA A 123 -10.74 1.49 -0.49
N ASP A 124 -11.24 1.83 0.72
CA ASP A 124 -11.76 3.17 1.00
C ASP A 124 -11.00 3.93 2.10
N GLY A 125 -10.21 3.23 2.92
CA GLY A 125 -9.65 3.78 4.16
C GLY A 125 -8.17 4.06 4.14
N VAL A 126 -7.42 3.47 3.22
CA VAL A 126 -5.96 3.60 3.14
C VAL A 126 -5.47 3.59 1.70
N SER A 127 -4.55 4.50 1.40
CA SER A 127 -3.89 4.56 0.10
C SER A 127 -2.38 4.69 0.30
N ARG A 128 -1.62 3.79 -0.31
CA ARG A 128 -0.16 3.75 -0.25
C ARG A 128 0.44 3.73 -1.65
N LYS A 129 1.70 4.16 -1.78
CA LYS A 129 2.44 4.21 -3.06
C LYS A 129 2.50 2.86 -3.80
N ASP A 130 2.45 1.75 -3.08
CA ASP A 130 2.48 0.38 -3.61
C ASP A 130 1.08 -0.21 -3.81
N ALA A 131 0.06 0.63 -3.93
CA ALA A 131 -1.34 0.21 -4.02
C ALA A 131 -1.73 -0.77 -2.89
N ASN A 132 -1.22 -0.54 -1.68
CA ASN A 132 -1.44 -1.36 -0.49
C ASN A 132 -0.87 -2.80 -0.56
N ALA A 133 -0.02 -3.13 -1.53
CA ALA A 133 0.46 -4.50 -1.76
C ALA A 133 1.20 -5.10 -0.55
N GLU A 134 2.08 -4.35 0.11
CA GLU A 134 2.81 -4.82 1.30
C GLU A 134 1.88 -5.00 2.51
N LEU A 135 0.91 -4.10 2.68
CA LEU A 135 -0.11 -4.20 3.72
C LEU A 135 -0.97 -5.44 3.52
N ARG A 136 -1.51 -5.64 2.32
CA ARG A 136 -2.28 -6.82 1.93
C ARG A 136 -1.49 -8.10 2.20
N ARG A 137 -0.28 -8.20 1.67
CA ARG A 137 0.60 -9.37 1.86
C ARG A 137 0.85 -9.69 3.35
N THR A 138 1.00 -8.67 4.18
CA THR A 138 1.24 -8.85 5.62
C THR A 138 -0.01 -9.40 6.31
N PHE A 139 -1.18 -8.85 6.01
CA PHE A 139 -2.43 -9.31 6.61
C PHE A 139 -2.83 -10.70 6.12
N GLU A 140 -2.73 -10.97 4.82
CA GLU A 140 -3.00 -12.31 4.25
C GLU A 140 -2.10 -13.40 4.85
N LYS A 141 -0.84 -13.08 5.12
CA LYS A 141 0.11 -14.04 5.68
C LYS A 141 -0.04 -14.26 7.18
N ASP A 142 -0.20 -13.19 7.94
CA ASP A 142 0.01 -13.21 9.38
C ASP A 142 -1.26 -12.91 10.21
N VAL A 143 -2.34 -12.39 9.60
CA VAL A 143 -3.56 -11.95 10.30
C VAL A 143 -4.79 -12.74 9.87
N LEU A 144 -5.12 -12.72 8.58
CA LEU A 144 -6.34 -13.32 8.06
C LEU A 144 -6.46 -14.83 8.28
N PRO A 145 -5.36 -15.63 8.30
CA PRO A 145 -5.47 -17.05 8.62
C PRO A 145 -5.94 -17.34 10.05
N THR A 146 -5.81 -16.39 10.96
CA THR A 146 -6.15 -16.57 12.38
C THR A 146 -7.51 -15.95 12.74
N ILE A 147 -7.76 -14.71 12.29
CA ILE A 147 -8.96 -13.95 12.69
C ILE A 147 -9.82 -13.51 11.50
N GLY A 148 -9.46 -13.88 10.27
CA GLY A 148 -10.13 -13.39 9.08
C GLY A 148 -11.62 -13.70 9.02
N ASP A 149 -12.01 -14.87 9.49
CA ASP A 149 -13.40 -15.34 9.45
C ASP A 149 -14.17 -15.09 10.77
N THR A 150 -13.49 -14.52 11.77
CA THR A 150 -14.13 -14.12 13.03
C THR A 150 -15.06 -12.92 12.80
N PRO A 151 -16.32 -12.96 13.26
CA PRO A 151 -17.22 -11.81 13.20
C PRO A 151 -16.59 -10.59 13.91
N VAL A 152 -16.67 -9.41 13.27
CA VAL A 152 -16.08 -8.18 13.82
C VAL A 152 -16.57 -7.87 15.23
N ARG A 153 -17.83 -8.15 15.52
CA ARG A 153 -18.44 -7.92 16.85
C ARG A 153 -17.89 -8.82 17.96
N GLU A 154 -17.25 -9.94 17.60
CA GLU A 154 -16.68 -10.92 18.53
C GLU A 154 -15.18 -10.72 18.73
N LEU A 155 -14.56 -9.79 17.98
CA LEU A 155 -13.15 -9.48 18.09
C LEU A 155 -12.87 -8.65 19.34
N GLY A 156 -12.16 -9.26 20.28
CA GLY A 156 -11.63 -8.61 21.48
C GLY A 156 -10.13 -8.34 21.40
N ASP A 157 -9.64 -7.60 22.37
CA ASP A 157 -8.21 -7.32 22.56
C ASP A 157 -7.38 -8.59 22.80
N ALA A 158 -7.93 -9.58 23.51
CA ALA A 158 -7.26 -10.85 23.81
C ALA A 158 -6.85 -11.61 22.54
N GLN A 159 -7.76 -11.74 21.56
CA GLN A 159 -7.47 -12.42 20.29
C GLN A 159 -6.40 -11.67 19.47
N LEU A 160 -6.46 -10.34 19.45
CA LEU A 160 -5.45 -9.51 18.80
C LEU A 160 -4.09 -9.62 19.49
N LEU A 161 -4.10 -9.65 20.84
CA LEU A 161 -2.88 -9.80 21.64
C LEU A 161 -2.21 -11.15 21.36
N ASP A 162 -2.96 -12.25 21.34
CA ASP A 162 -2.40 -13.59 21.10
C ASP A 162 -1.83 -13.71 19.68
N LEU A 163 -2.54 -13.19 18.68
CA LEU A 163 -2.03 -13.13 17.31
C LEU A 163 -0.72 -12.35 17.24
N LEU A 164 -0.68 -11.16 17.80
CA LEU A 164 0.49 -10.28 17.75
C LEU A 164 1.67 -10.84 18.56
N ARG A 165 1.42 -11.49 19.72
CA ARG A 165 2.44 -12.21 20.50
C ARG A 165 3.06 -13.37 19.73
N ASN A 166 2.25 -14.10 18.97
CA ASN A 166 2.76 -15.17 18.12
C ASN A 166 3.77 -14.61 17.11
N VAL A 167 3.47 -13.48 16.45
CA VAL A 167 4.38 -12.85 15.51
C VAL A 167 5.58 -12.22 16.21
N GLY A 168 5.34 -11.43 17.27
CA GLY A 168 6.37 -10.62 17.93
C GLY A 168 7.34 -11.43 18.76
N ARG A 169 6.82 -12.28 19.65
CA ARG A 169 7.62 -13.06 20.60
C ARG A 169 7.98 -14.44 20.09
N LYS A 170 6.99 -15.29 19.74
CA LYS A 170 7.27 -16.67 19.34
C LYS A 170 8.07 -16.79 18.04
N ARG A 171 7.74 -15.96 17.05
CA ARG A 171 8.44 -15.94 15.74
C ARG A 171 9.58 -14.94 15.68
N GLY A 172 9.89 -14.21 16.75
CA GLY A 172 10.99 -13.24 16.84
C GLY A 172 10.87 -12.04 15.89
N ARG A 173 9.64 -11.68 15.45
CA ARG A 173 9.42 -10.63 14.46
C ARG A 173 8.78 -9.38 15.08
N ALA A 174 9.42 -8.88 16.14
CA ALA A 174 8.90 -7.79 16.98
C ALA A 174 8.50 -6.55 16.16
N ARG A 175 9.37 -6.08 15.22
CA ARG A 175 9.07 -4.92 14.37
C ARG A 175 7.88 -5.15 13.42
N THR A 176 7.69 -6.39 12.98
CA THR A 176 6.51 -6.74 12.14
C THR A 176 5.23 -6.66 12.98
N ALA A 177 5.27 -7.18 14.19
CA ALA A 177 4.12 -7.16 15.12
C ALA A 177 3.77 -5.72 15.55
N GLU A 178 4.77 -4.89 15.84
CA GLU A 178 4.58 -3.45 16.11
C GLU A 178 3.87 -2.75 14.96
N ARG A 179 4.33 -2.99 13.72
CA ARG A 179 3.71 -2.43 12.53
C ARG A 179 2.28 -2.94 12.34
N MET A 180 2.04 -4.25 12.53
CA MET A 180 0.70 -4.83 12.45
C MET A 180 -0.26 -4.20 13.46
N LEU A 181 0.19 -4.00 14.71
CA LEU A 181 -0.61 -3.31 15.73
C LEU A 181 -0.97 -1.88 15.30
N THR A 182 0.00 -1.16 14.76
CA THR A 182 -0.23 0.21 14.24
C THR A 182 -1.27 0.22 13.12
N GLU A 183 -1.18 -0.72 12.17
CA GLU A 183 -2.11 -0.85 11.05
C GLU A 183 -3.53 -1.25 11.54
N MET A 184 -3.63 -2.19 12.49
CA MET A 184 -4.90 -2.58 13.11
C MET A 184 -5.56 -1.40 13.83
N ARG A 185 -4.80 -0.63 14.60
CA ARG A 185 -5.31 0.60 15.24
C ARG A 185 -5.85 1.59 14.22
N GLN A 186 -5.14 1.80 13.12
CA GLN A 186 -5.60 2.71 12.06
C GLN A 186 -6.89 2.19 11.40
N MET A 187 -6.97 0.91 11.09
CA MET A 187 -8.14 0.28 10.49
C MET A 187 -9.38 0.39 11.40
N PHE A 188 -9.26 0.03 12.66
CA PHE A 188 -10.39 0.13 13.59
C PHE A 188 -10.79 1.58 13.88
N ARG A 189 -9.84 2.54 13.96
CA ARG A 189 -10.15 3.98 14.03
C ARG A 189 -10.93 4.48 12.81
N TRP A 190 -10.67 3.93 11.64
CA TRP A 190 -11.43 4.22 10.44
C TRP A 190 -12.83 3.59 10.52
N ALA A 191 -12.91 2.35 10.99
CA ALA A 191 -14.14 1.56 11.06
C ALA A 191 -15.18 2.16 12.03
N ILE A 192 -14.77 2.56 13.25
CA ILE A 192 -15.70 3.12 14.26
C ILE A 192 -16.40 4.42 13.81
N LYS A 193 -15.93 5.05 12.75
CA LYS A 193 -16.54 6.26 12.17
C LYS A 193 -17.51 5.96 11.04
N ARG A 194 -17.75 4.68 10.68
CA ARG A 194 -18.51 4.29 9.47
C ARG A 194 -19.48 3.15 9.73
N GLN A 195 -20.64 3.22 9.09
CA GLN A 195 -21.57 2.11 9.04
C GLN A 195 -21.12 1.08 7.99
N PRO A 196 -21.36 -0.22 8.20
CA PRO A 196 -22.01 -0.83 9.38
C PRO A 196 -21.06 -1.05 10.58
N TRP A 197 -19.76 -0.84 10.41
CA TRP A 197 -18.68 -1.20 11.35
C TRP A 197 -18.86 -0.59 12.75
N ARG A 198 -19.33 0.67 12.78
CA ARG A 198 -19.61 1.38 14.04
C ARG A 198 -20.59 0.63 14.95
N LEU A 199 -21.57 -0.05 14.38
CA LEU A 199 -22.55 -0.85 15.14
C LEU A 199 -21.98 -2.17 15.63
N LEU A 200 -20.96 -2.71 14.95
CA LEU A 200 -20.32 -3.97 15.32
C LEU A 200 -19.21 -3.78 16.38
N LEU A 201 -18.57 -2.63 16.40
CA LEU A 201 -17.49 -2.29 17.34
C LEU A 201 -18.07 -1.60 18.60
N VAL A 202 -18.96 -2.26 19.30
CA VAL A 202 -19.71 -1.71 20.46
C VAL A 202 -18.77 -1.25 21.58
N HIS A 203 -17.65 -1.97 21.78
CA HIS A 203 -16.65 -1.65 22.79
C HIS A 203 -15.50 -0.77 22.27
N GLY A 204 -15.67 -0.17 21.08
CA GLY A 204 -14.65 0.69 20.46
C GLY A 204 -13.58 -0.08 19.72
N ASN A 205 -12.37 0.46 19.69
CA ASN A 205 -11.24 -0.10 18.98
C ASN A 205 -10.50 -1.16 19.83
N PRO A 206 -10.61 -2.46 19.56
CA PRO A 206 -9.97 -3.49 20.37
C PRO A 206 -8.43 -3.43 20.29
N ALA A 207 -7.85 -2.86 19.23
CA ALA A 207 -6.40 -2.73 19.11
C ALA A 207 -5.82 -1.59 19.97
N GLU A 208 -6.62 -0.64 20.47
CA GLU A 208 -6.14 0.40 21.39
C GLU A 208 -5.82 -0.18 22.78
N LEU A 209 -6.50 -1.24 23.18
CA LEU A 209 -6.30 -1.90 24.48
C LEU A 209 -5.01 -2.76 24.49
N VAL A 210 -4.46 -3.08 23.32
CA VAL A 210 -3.22 -3.85 23.20
C VAL A 210 -2.01 -2.94 23.33
N GLU A 211 -1.21 -3.12 24.37
CA GLU A 211 0.03 -2.39 24.56
C GLU A 211 1.20 -3.07 23.85
N LEU A 212 2.09 -2.28 23.24
CA LEU A 212 3.24 -2.81 22.50
C LEU A 212 4.14 -3.70 23.38
N LYS A 213 4.39 -3.32 24.64
CA LYS A 213 5.20 -4.10 25.60
C LYS A 213 4.67 -5.52 25.84
N GLN A 214 3.37 -5.75 25.65
CA GLN A 214 2.76 -7.07 25.78
C GLN A 214 2.99 -7.95 24.55
N VAL A 215 3.23 -7.35 23.39
CA VAL A 215 3.37 -7.99 22.07
C VAL A 215 4.82 -8.39 21.79
N VAL A 216 5.77 -7.54 22.15
CA VAL A 216 7.20 -7.69 21.84
C VAL A 216 7.99 -8.29 23.01
N PRO A 217 9.19 -8.83 22.79
CA PRO A 217 10.08 -9.27 23.87
C PRO A 217 10.39 -8.15 24.85
N GLN A 218 10.69 -8.52 26.10
CA GLN A 218 11.18 -7.57 27.10
C GLN A 218 12.48 -6.91 26.62
N GLY A 219 12.63 -5.60 26.83
CA GLY A 219 13.80 -4.84 26.35
C GLY A 219 13.80 -4.55 24.85
N TYR A 220 12.71 -4.88 24.11
CA TYR A 220 12.60 -4.46 22.72
C TYR A 220 12.45 -2.94 22.65
N GLU A 221 13.43 -2.32 22.00
CA GLU A 221 13.35 -0.94 21.56
C GLU A 221 13.24 -0.90 20.05
N PRO A 222 12.34 -0.06 19.48
CA PRO A 222 12.31 0.16 18.05
C PRO A 222 13.66 0.72 17.62
N GLY A 223 14.51 -0.14 17.08
CA GLY A 223 15.91 0.21 16.77
C GLY A 223 15.96 1.40 15.82
N ILE A 224 16.35 2.56 16.32
CA ILE A 224 16.85 3.66 15.50
C ILE A 224 18.23 3.20 15.03
N ARG A 225 18.34 2.99 13.72
CA ARG A 225 19.64 2.61 13.14
C ARG A 225 20.54 3.84 13.11
N GLU A 226 21.66 3.79 13.82
CA GLU A 226 22.62 4.91 13.94
C GLU A 226 23.92 4.66 13.18
N ARG A 227 24.01 3.56 12.43
CA ARG A 227 25.20 3.14 11.70
C ARG A 227 25.67 4.22 10.71
N THR A 228 26.92 4.65 10.86
CA THR A 228 27.69 5.47 9.91
C THR A 228 29.01 4.78 9.59
N LEU A 229 29.56 5.00 8.41
CA LEU A 229 30.86 4.46 8.02
C LEU A 229 31.98 5.40 8.49
N SER A 230 33.03 4.86 9.08
CA SER A 230 34.26 5.58 9.40
C SER A 230 35.09 5.87 8.14
N ALA A 231 36.05 6.79 8.22
CA ALA A 231 36.98 7.04 7.13
C ALA A 231 37.74 5.77 6.70
N ASN A 232 38.13 4.92 7.65
CA ASN A 232 38.83 3.66 7.35
C ASN A 232 37.91 2.70 6.59
N GLU A 233 36.62 2.58 6.95
CA GLU A 233 35.65 1.73 6.24
C GLU A 233 35.33 2.24 4.83
N ILE A 234 35.34 3.56 4.62
CA ILE A 234 35.23 4.15 3.29
C ILE A 234 36.42 3.81 2.42
N GLY A 235 37.64 3.90 2.97
CA GLY A 235 38.89 3.45 2.31
C GLY A 235 38.85 1.95 2.02
N GLU A 236 38.47 1.13 3.00
CA GLU A 236 38.34 -0.32 2.86
C GLU A 236 37.34 -0.68 1.73
N LEU A 237 36.20 0.01 1.63
CA LEU A 237 35.22 -0.21 0.57
C LEU A 237 35.83 0.07 -0.82
N ARG A 238 36.66 1.13 -0.98
CA ARG A 238 37.40 1.40 -2.21
C ARG A 238 38.32 0.22 -2.55
N ASP A 239 39.12 -0.24 -1.56
CA ASP A 239 40.08 -1.30 -1.76
C ASP A 239 39.46 -2.64 -2.10
N ILE A 240 38.32 -2.94 -1.49
CA ILE A 240 37.50 -4.11 -1.82
C ILE A 240 37.04 -4.04 -3.29
N PHE A 241 36.52 -2.89 -3.76
CA PHE A 241 36.07 -2.75 -5.16
C PHE A 241 37.24 -2.90 -6.15
N ALA A 242 38.40 -2.32 -5.84
CA ALA A 242 39.61 -2.46 -6.64
C ALA A 242 40.11 -3.91 -6.69
N SER A 243 40.18 -4.57 -5.54
CA SER A 243 40.60 -5.97 -5.43
C SER A 243 39.65 -6.91 -6.20
N MET A 244 38.34 -6.71 -6.08
CA MET A 244 37.36 -7.51 -6.84
C MET A 244 37.56 -7.39 -8.35
N ALA A 245 37.82 -6.17 -8.85
CA ALA A 245 38.06 -5.93 -10.27
C ALA A 245 39.35 -6.63 -10.72
N THR A 246 40.46 -6.42 -10.02
CA THR A 246 41.74 -7.03 -10.34
C THR A 246 41.71 -8.56 -10.31
N THR A 247 41.06 -9.14 -9.29
CA THR A 247 40.89 -10.60 -9.16
C THR A 247 40.09 -11.17 -10.31
N TYR A 248 38.99 -10.50 -10.70
CA TYR A 248 38.18 -10.94 -11.82
C TYR A 248 38.92 -10.82 -13.16
N GLU A 249 39.64 -9.76 -13.37
CA GLU A 249 40.42 -9.56 -14.60
C GLU A 249 41.55 -10.59 -14.75
N ALA A 250 42.23 -10.94 -13.65
CA ALA A 250 43.27 -11.95 -13.61
C ALA A 250 42.76 -13.41 -13.74
N ALA A 251 41.46 -13.63 -13.58
CA ALA A 251 40.88 -14.98 -13.63
C ALA A 251 41.00 -15.61 -15.01
N LYS A 252 41.52 -16.85 -15.07
CA LYS A 252 41.70 -17.64 -16.31
C LYS A 252 40.35 -18.01 -16.96
N ASP A 253 39.35 -18.34 -16.16
CA ASP A 253 37.98 -18.62 -16.63
C ASP A 253 36.99 -17.68 -15.96
N LYS A 254 36.54 -16.68 -16.70
CA LYS A 254 35.58 -15.68 -16.24
C LYS A 254 34.16 -16.21 -16.05
N ARG A 255 33.84 -17.42 -16.52
CA ARG A 255 32.52 -18.03 -16.33
C ARG A 255 32.31 -18.55 -14.92
N ILE A 256 33.39 -19.00 -14.28
CA ILE A 256 33.39 -19.51 -12.91
C ILE A 256 33.95 -18.53 -11.89
N ALA A 257 34.64 -17.48 -12.36
CA ALA A 257 35.22 -16.45 -11.50
C ALA A 257 34.15 -15.65 -10.77
N ASP A 258 34.47 -15.24 -9.56
CA ASP A 258 33.64 -14.40 -8.76
C ASP A 258 33.44 -13.02 -9.38
N ARG A 259 32.23 -12.73 -9.83
CA ARG A 259 31.93 -11.43 -10.45
C ARG A 259 31.99 -10.30 -9.42
N PRO A 260 32.69 -9.20 -9.70
CA PRO A 260 32.71 -8.04 -8.84
C PRO A 260 31.34 -7.39 -8.68
N VAL A 261 31.20 -6.47 -7.76
CA VAL A 261 30.05 -5.57 -7.72
C VAL A 261 30.00 -4.78 -9.02
N LEU A 262 28.82 -4.73 -9.66
CA LEU A 262 28.66 -3.99 -10.92
C LEU A 262 29.15 -2.55 -10.79
N ARG A 263 29.81 -2.04 -11.82
CA ARG A 263 30.37 -0.67 -11.84
C ARG A 263 29.27 0.37 -11.57
N GLU A 264 28.11 0.21 -12.15
CA GLU A 264 26.93 1.08 -11.92
C GLU A 264 26.51 1.06 -10.45
N THR A 265 26.57 -0.10 -9.80
CA THR A 265 26.27 -0.21 -8.36
C THR A 265 27.33 0.51 -7.51
N GLN A 266 28.61 0.39 -7.87
CA GLN A 266 29.68 1.12 -7.18
C GLN A 266 29.48 2.63 -7.32
N PHE A 267 29.19 3.13 -8.54
CA PHE A 267 28.89 4.55 -8.74
C PHE A 267 27.66 5.00 -7.97
N ALA A 268 26.58 4.18 -7.92
CA ALA A 268 25.40 4.50 -7.11
C ALA A 268 25.75 4.67 -5.62
N LEU A 269 26.63 3.84 -5.08
CA LEU A 269 27.09 3.94 -3.69
C LEU A 269 27.92 5.21 -3.45
N TRP A 270 28.87 5.53 -4.34
CA TRP A 270 29.69 6.73 -4.25
C TRP A 270 28.88 8.02 -4.42
N ILE A 271 27.94 8.05 -5.38
CA ILE A 271 27.03 9.19 -5.56
C ILE A 271 26.15 9.36 -4.32
N CYS A 272 25.61 8.26 -3.78
CA CYS A 272 24.80 8.31 -2.57
C CYS A 272 25.58 8.88 -1.37
N LEU A 273 26.85 8.49 -1.22
CA LEU A 273 27.74 9.04 -0.18
C LEU A 273 28.09 10.51 -0.44
N GLY A 274 28.42 10.87 -1.69
CA GLY A 274 28.85 12.23 -2.06
C GLY A 274 27.71 13.26 -2.13
N THR A 275 26.46 12.84 -2.19
CA THR A 275 25.30 13.74 -2.27
C THR A 275 24.38 13.65 -1.05
N GLY A 276 24.46 12.57 -0.27
CA GLY A 276 23.52 12.28 0.81
C GLY A 276 22.09 11.98 0.32
N CYS A 277 21.87 11.65 -0.96
CA CYS A 277 20.56 11.33 -1.53
C CYS A 277 19.99 9.99 -0.99
N ARG A 278 18.71 9.73 -1.22
CA ARG A 278 18.17 8.38 -1.04
C ARG A 278 18.47 7.54 -2.26
N ILE A 279 18.97 6.32 -2.03
CA ILE A 279 19.33 5.42 -3.14
C ILE A 279 18.18 5.21 -4.12
N GLY A 280 16.91 5.19 -3.66
CA GLY A 280 15.75 5.06 -4.54
C GLY A 280 15.49 6.29 -5.41
N GLU A 281 15.82 7.49 -4.95
CA GLU A 281 15.75 8.73 -5.74
C GLU A 281 16.82 8.71 -6.85
N LEU A 282 18.02 8.26 -6.53
CA LEU A 282 19.13 8.14 -7.48
C LEU A 282 18.86 7.10 -8.58
N LEU A 283 18.37 5.91 -8.22
CA LEU A 283 18.14 4.83 -9.21
C LEU A 283 17.02 5.14 -10.21
N GLN A 284 16.18 6.13 -9.94
CA GLN A 284 15.12 6.63 -10.83
C GLN A 284 15.55 7.89 -11.62
N THR A 285 16.84 8.22 -11.63
CA THR A 285 17.35 9.39 -12.34
C THR A 285 17.43 9.13 -13.84
N ARG A 286 16.96 10.09 -14.64
CA ARG A 286 17.20 10.16 -16.09
C ARG A 286 18.38 11.06 -16.41
N TRP A 287 19.07 10.81 -17.50
CA TRP A 287 20.18 11.66 -17.93
C TRP A 287 19.76 13.09 -18.24
N GLU A 288 18.53 13.32 -18.71
CA GLU A 288 17.97 14.66 -18.91
C GLU A 288 17.88 15.50 -17.62
N HIS A 289 17.92 14.86 -16.46
CA HIS A 289 17.93 15.54 -15.16
C HIS A 289 19.32 15.84 -14.62
N VAL A 290 20.38 15.45 -15.33
CA VAL A 290 21.78 15.63 -14.90
C VAL A 290 22.51 16.54 -15.87
N ASP A 291 22.85 17.75 -15.44
CA ASP A 291 23.66 18.68 -16.21
C ASP A 291 25.12 18.53 -15.75
N LEU A 292 25.92 17.83 -16.56
CA LEU A 292 27.33 17.56 -16.27
C LEU A 292 28.23 18.79 -16.44
N GLU A 293 27.79 19.83 -17.19
CA GLU A 293 28.53 21.08 -17.38
C GLU A 293 28.32 22.02 -16.19
N LYS A 294 27.04 22.19 -15.79
CA LYS A 294 26.67 23.01 -14.64
C LYS A 294 26.87 22.30 -13.30
N ALA A 295 27.28 21.05 -13.32
CA ALA A 295 27.43 20.20 -12.14
C ALA A 295 26.15 20.20 -11.27
N THR A 296 25.00 19.91 -11.87
CA THR A 296 23.72 19.87 -11.16
C THR A 296 22.93 18.61 -11.47
N TRP A 297 22.15 18.17 -10.50
CA TRP A 297 21.21 17.07 -10.65
C TRP A 297 19.83 17.46 -10.10
N PHE A 298 18.84 17.46 -10.96
CA PHE A 298 17.44 17.73 -10.62
C PHE A 298 16.72 16.44 -10.26
N VAL A 299 16.02 16.41 -9.14
CA VAL A 299 15.18 15.27 -8.71
C VAL A 299 13.73 15.73 -8.71
N PRO A 300 12.91 15.28 -9.66
CA PRO A 300 11.52 15.68 -9.77
C PRO A 300 10.68 15.12 -8.60
N ARG A 301 9.63 15.84 -8.23
CA ARG A 301 8.78 15.56 -7.07
C ARG A 301 8.19 14.15 -7.03
N GLU A 302 7.87 13.57 -8.18
CA GLU A 302 7.37 12.20 -8.30
C GLU A 302 8.36 11.15 -7.83
N ASN A 303 9.66 11.43 -7.93
CA ASN A 303 10.74 10.54 -7.47
C ASN A 303 11.12 10.78 -6.01
N THR A 304 10.65 11.88 -5.38
CA THR A 304 10.99 12.21 -4.01
C THR A 304 9.97 11.65 -3.02
N LYS A 305 10.43 11.35 -1.81
CA LYS A 305 9.54 10.95 -0.70
C LYS A 305 8.69 12.12 -0.18
N THR A 306 9.19 13.34 -0.31
CA THR A 306 8.56 14.57 0.21
C THR A 306 7.58 15.19 -0.78
N HIS A 307 7.49 14.69 -2.02
CA HIS A 307 6.71 15.25 -3.13
C HIS A 307 7.06 16.72 -3.45
N VAL A 308 8.33 17.09 -3.25
CA VAL A 308 8.88 18.40 -3.59
C VAL A 308 10.05 18.22 -4.53
N ASP A 309 10.15 19.05 -5.55
CA ASP A 309 11.29 19.09 -6.47
C ASP A 309 12.56 19.44 -5.69
N TRP A 310 13.68 18.82 -6.05
CA TRP A 310 14.91 18.97 -5.30
C TRP A 310 16.10 19.11 -6.22
N GLN A 311 16.89 20.15 -6.01
CA GLN A 311 18.11 20.43 -6.76
C GLN A 311 19.33 20.05 -5.93
N VAL A 312 20.18 19.20 -6.48
CA VAL A 312 21.49 18.82 -5.95
C VAL A 312 22.58 19.54 -6.73
N TYR A 313 23.52 20.16 -6.04
CA TYR A 313 24.73 20.72 -6.63
C TYR A 313 25.87 19.73 -6.45
N LEU A 314 26.44 19.26 -7.55
CA LEU A 314 27.44 18.19 -7.53
C LEU A 314 28.79 18.78 -7.18
N SER A 315 29.44 18.29 -6.12
CA SER A 315 30.85 18.52 -5.88
C SER A 315 31.68 17.81 -6.96
N ASP A 316 32.97 18.18 -7.07
CA ASP A 316 33.92 17.55 -8.02
C ASP A 316 33.94 16.02 -7.83
N PHE A 317 33.87 15.56 -6.57
CA PHE A 317 33.79 14.13 -6.26
C PHE A 317 32.55 13.48 -6.90
N ALA A 318 31.36 14.04 -6.64
CA ALA A 318 30.11 13.49 -7.15
C ALA A 318 29.99 13.61 -8.67
N LEU A 319 30.47 14.73 -9.23
CA LEU A 319 30.48 14.96 -10.67
C LEU A 319 31.36 13.93 -11.41
N ARG A 320 32.53 13.59 -10.87
CA ARG A 320 33.41 12.53 -11.44
C ARG A 320 32.68 11.18 -11.47
N GLN A 321 31.91 10.87 -10.43
CA GLN A 321 31.13 9.60 -10.41
C GLN A 321 30.03 9.61 -11.48
N PHE A 322 29.33 10.72 -11.65
CA PHE A 322 28.31 10.84 -12.72
C PHE A 322 28.94 10.80 -14.11
N LYS A 323 30.08 11.45 -14.33
CA LYS A 323 30.82 11.40 -15.62
C LYS A 323 31.23 9.96 -15.96
N ALA A 324 31.81 9.24 -15.02
CA ALA A 324 32.21 7.84 -15.22
C ALA A 324 30.99 6.91 -15.40
N LEU A 325 29.87 7.18 -14.75
CA LEU A 325 28.61 6.47 -14.99
C LEU A 325 28.08 6.78 -16.40
N HIS A 326 28.19 8.02 -16.88
CA HIS A 326 27.75 8.42 -18.20
C HIS A 326 28.51 7.70 -19.32
N GLU A 327 29.78 7.41 -19.13
CA GLU A 327 30.57 6.60 -20.08
C GLU A 327 29.97 5.20 -20.26
N LEU A 328 29.34 4.63 -19.22
CA LEU A 328 28.71 3.30 -19.27
C LEU A 328 27.28 3.33 -19.78
N THR A 329 26.48 4.30 -19.36
CA THR A 329 25.02 4.29 -19.54
C THR A 329 24.47 5.51 -20.27
N GLY A 330 25.33 6.44 -20.72
CA GLY A 330 24.91 7.71 -21.31
C GLY A 330 24.13 7.59 -22.64
N LYS A 331 24.15 6.41 -23.27
CA LYS A 331 23.32 6.11 -24.46
C LYS A 331 21.88 5.73 -24.11
N ALA A 332 21.60 5.43 -22.83
CA ALA A 332 20.27 5.12 -22.35
C ALA A 332 19.57 6.39 -21.83
N ASN A 333 18.25 6.36 -21.71
CA ASN A 333 17.51 7.47 -21.10
C ASN A 333 17.71 7.55 -19.56
N TRP A 334 18.05 6.42 -18.93
CA TRP A 334 18.19 6.29 -17.48
C TRP A 334 19.64 6.19 -17.08
N CYS A 335 20.03 6.85 -15.98
CA CYS A 335 21.38 6.69 -15.40
C CYS A 335 21.64 5.24 -14.96
N PHE A 336 20.60 4.55 -14.52
CA PHE A 336 20.63 3.15 -14.09
C PHE A 336 19.58 2.34 -14.83
N PRO A 337 19.81 2.00 -16.12
CA PRO A 337 18.81 1.31 -16.95
C PRO A 337 18.60 -0.13 -16.48
N ALA A 338 17.38 -0.64 -16.65
CA ALA A 338 17.08 -2.04 -16.46
C ALA A 338 17.68 -2.88 -17.58
N SER A 339 18.16 -4.10 -17.26
CA SER A 339 18.87 -4.95 -18.24
C SER A 339 17.96 -5.68 -19.24
N GLN A 340 16.70 -5.90 -18.89
CA GLN A 340 15.77 -6.76 -19.65
C GLN A 340 14.42 -6.13 -19.97
N GLN A 341 14.19 -4.89 -19.54
CA GLN A 341 12.92 -4.20 -19.74
C GLN A 341 13.17 -2.70 -19.91
N GLU A 342 12.21 -2.01 -20.50
CA GLU A 342 12.24 -0.55 -20.57
C GLU A 342 12.12 0.05 -19.15
N GLY A 343 12.91 1.09 -18.87
CA GLY A 343 12.88 1.76 -17.57
C GLY A 343 14.19 1.71 -16.80
N HIS A 344 14.09 2.02 -15.52
CA HIS A 344 15.22 2.00 -14.58
C HIS A 344 15.32 0.68 -13.81
N VAL A 345 16.50 0.39 -13.29
CA VAL A 345 16.73 -0.75 -12.40
C VAL A 345 15.80 -0.70 -11.17
N PHE A 346 15.41 -1.86 -10.67
CA PHE A 346 14.55 -1.92 -9.49
C PHE A 346 15.17 -1.19 -8.29
N VAL A 347 14.43 -0.26 -7.68
CA VAL A 347 14.93 0.64 -6.63
C VAL A 347 15.55 -0.03 -5.39
N LYS A 348 15.28 -1.32 -5.17
CA LYS A 348 15.90 -2.09 -4.09
C LYS A 348 17.11 -2.93 -4.55
N SER A 349 17.50 -2.88 -5.83
CA SER A 349 18.56 -3.74 -6.38
C SER A 349 19.90 -3.51 -5.71
N VAL A 350 20.33 -2.26 -5.57
CA VAL A 350 21.58 -1.90 -4.91
C VAL A 350 21.59 -2.35 -3.44
N SER A 351 20.50 -2.07 -2.71
CA SER A 351 20.39 -2.53 -1.31
C SER A 351 20.40 -4.06 -1.18
N LYS A 352 19.85 -4.78 -2.17
CA LYS A 352 19.92 -6.24 -2.20
C LYS A 352 21.34 -6.73 -2.48
N GLN A 353 22.03 -6.15 -3.46
CA GLN A 353 23.41 -6.52 -3.78
C GLN A 353 24.36 -6.29 -2.59
N VAL A 354 24.21 -5.17 -1.88
CA VAL A 354 24.98 -4.88 -0.66
C VAL A 354 24.64 -5.88 0.45
N GLY A 355 23.35 -6.13 0.69
CA GLY A 355 22.91 -7.06 1.74
C GLY A 355 23.27 -8.52 1.47
N ASP A 356 23.29 -8.96 0.21
CA ASP A 356 23.64 -10.34 -0.16
C ASP A 356 25.15 -10.62 -0.05
N ARG A 357 25.98 -9.56 0.07
CA ARG A 357 27.42 -9.62 0.32
C ARG A 357 27.81 -9.33 1.77
N GLN A 358 26.87 -9.52 2.68
CA GLN A 358 27.04 -9.39 4.13
C GLN A 358 26.25 -10.50 4.82
N THR A 359 26.46 -11.76 4.42
CA THR A 359 25.62 -12.90 4.81
C THR A 359 25.72 -13.23 6.29
N ARG A 360 26.85 -12.98 6.95
CA ARG A 360 27.05 -13.21 8.40
C ARG A 360 26.05 -12.43 9.28
N PHE A 361 25.49 -11.35 8.76
CA PHE A 361 24.47 -10.57 9.48
C PHE A 361 23.03 -10.98 9.17
N LYS A 362 22.83 -12.01 8.32
CA LYS A 362 21.49 -12.45 7.90
C LYS A 362 21.05 -13.69 8.67
N ASN A 363 19.99 -13.55 9.43
CA ASN A 363 19.33 -14.70 10.08
C ASN A 363 18.38 -15.41 9.11
N ARG A 364 18.92 -15.90 7.97
CA ARG A 364 18.17 -16.65 6.96
C ARG A 364 19.08 -17.57 6.15
N LYS A 365 18.52 -18.64 5.58
CA LYS A 365 19.24 -19.48 4.62
C LYS A 365 19.62 -18.66 3.38
N PRO A 366 20.80 -18.95 2.77
CA PRO A 366 21.19 -18.39 1.48
C PRO A 366 20.09 -18.57 0.43
N LEU A 367 19.86 -17.56 -0.40
CA LEU A 367 18.88 -17.63 -1.48
C LEU A 367 19.55 -18.22 -2.73
N ALA A 368 18.90 -19.22 -3.33
CA ALA A 368 19.35 -19.82 -4.59
C ALA A 368 19.46 -18.73 -5.69
N HIS A 369 20.42 -18.89 -6.59
CA HIS A 369 20.68 -18.00 -7.73
C HIS A 369 21.02 -16.56 -7.36
N ARG A 370 21.44 -16.30 -6.11
CA ARG A 370 21.90 -14.99 -5.64
C ARG A 370 23.27 -15.11 -5.01
N ARG A 371 24.04 -14.01 -5.10
CA ARG A 371 25.29 -13.91 -4.39
C ARG A 371 25.03 -13.97 -2.88
N ASN A 372 25.78 -14.82 -2.18
CA ASN A 372 25.66 -14.97 -0.72
C ASN A 372 27.07 -15.16 -0.18
N ASP A 373 27.75 -14.06 0.12
CA ASP A 373 29.08 -14.03 0.68
C ASP A 373 29.26 -12.88 1.67
N ASP A 374 30.43 -12.68 2.18
CA ASP A 374 30.79 -11.62 3.12
C ASP A 374 31.74 -10.58 2.51
N SER A 375 31.78 -10.48 1.19
CA SER A 375 32.74 -9.64 0.46
C SER A 375 32.55 -8.13 0.67
N LEU A 376 31.42 -7.67 1.21
CA LEU A 376 31.18 -6.27 1.58
C LEU A 376 31.05 -6.08 3.09
N VAL A 377 31.52 -7.01 3.90
CA VAL A 377 31.66 -6.80 5.35
C VAL A 377 32.85 -5.88 5.59
N LEU A 378 32.64 -4.77 6.30
CA LEU A 378 33.66 -3.77 6.61
C LEU A 378 34.13 -3.91 8.07
N ALA A 379 35.37 -3.48 8.35
CA ALA A 379 36.00 -3.53 9.67
C ALA A 379 35.88 -4.92 10.34
N ASP A 380 36.01 -5.98 9.56
CA ASP A 380 35.84 -7.37 10.01
C ASP A 380 34.51 -7.63 10.74
N GLY A 381 33.48 -6.85 10.42
CA GLY A 381 32.14 -6.97 11.01
C GLY A 381 31.97 -6.31 12.38
N LYS A 382 32.98 -5.69 12.94
CA LYS A 382 32.97 -5.08 14.29
C LYS A 382 31.89 -4.01 14.44
N ASN A 383 31.60 -3.28 13.35
CA ASN A 383 30.61 -2.20 13.35
C ASN A 383 29.23 -2.64 12.82
N GLY A 384 29.02 -3.93 12.59
CA GLY A 384 27.77 -4.50 12.11
C GLY A 384 27.49 -4.27 10.62
N GLU A 385 26.32 -4.73 10.19
CA GLU A 385 25.84 -4.57 8.82
C GLU A 385 25.69 -3.11 8.43
N TRP A 386 26.06 -2.77 7.18
CA TRP A 386 25.78 -1.48 6.58
C TRP A 386 24.86 -1.59 5.36
N THR A 387 24.20 -0.49 5.01
CA THR A 387 23.27 -0.38 3.90
C THR A 387 23.52 0.92 3.13
N PRO A 388 23.02 1.08 1.90
CA PRO A 388 23.09 2.37 1.19
C PRO A 388 22.48 3.54 1.96
N HIS A 389 21.49 3.28 2.83
CA HIS A 389 20.92 4.34 3.68
C HIS A 389 21.90 4.84 4.76
N ASP A 390 22.84 3.99 5.19
CA ASP A 390 23.88 4.39 6.14
C ASP A 390 24.93 5.30 5.50
N LEU A 391 25.13 5.21 4.16
CA LEU A 391 25.97 6.19 3.43
C LEU A 391 25.37 7.60 3.49
N ARG A 392 24.05 7.71 3.40
CA ARG A 392 23.35 8.99 3.57
C ARG A 392 23.52 9.55 5.00
N ARG A 393 23.47 8.68 6.04
CA ARG A 393 23.78 9.08 7.42
C ARG A 393 25.22 9.51 7.57
N THR A 394 26.14 8.76 6.96
CA THR A 394 27.56 9.08 6.93
C THR A 394 27.79 10.46 6.31
N ALA A 395 27.19 10.76 5.17
CA ALA A 395 27.25 12.07 4.54
C ALA A 395 26.80 13.20 5.47
N SER A 396 25.64 13.04 6.16
CA SER A 396 25.13 14.02 7.13
C SER A 396 26.10 14.22 8.30
N THR A 397 26.59 13.13 8.89
CA THR A 397 27.53 13.17 10.01
C THR A 397 28.84 13.84 9.60
N MET A 398 29.34 13.57 8.38
CA MET A 398 30.53 14.23 7.86
C MET A 398 30.28 15.72 7.63
N MET A 399 29.17 16.14 7.05
CA MET A 399 28.81 17.55 6.90
C MET A 399 28.74 18.25 8.26
N GLN A 400 28.14 17.60 9.28
CA GLN A 400 28.12 18.12 10.64
C GLN A 400 29.49 18.30 11.23
N ALA A 401 30.38 17.32 11.05
CA ALA A 401 31.79 17.42 11.48
C ALA A 401 32.58 18.54 10.74
N LEU A 402 32.16 18.86 9.52
CA LEU A 402 32.67 19.98 8.72
C LEU A 402 32.00 21.31 9.06
N ARG A 403 31.23 21.38 10.17
CA ARG A 403 30.56 22.57 10.68
C ARG A 403 29.45 23.13 9.77
N VAL A 404 28.89 22.31 8.87
CA VAL A 404 27.69 22.67 8.13
C VAL A 404 26.50 22.70 9.10
N SER A 405 25.68 23.75 9.03
CA SER A 405 24.53 23.89 9.93
C SER A 405 23.48 22.78 9.70
N PRO A 406 22.79 22.31 10.75
CA PRO A 406 21.75 21.29 10.62
C PRO A 406 20.64 21.66 9.61
N ASP A 407 20.26 22.95 9.57
CA ASP A 407 19.25 23.44 8.62
C ASP A 407 19.68 23.27 7.15
N VAL A 408 20.98 23.46 6.85
CA VAL A 408 21.54 23.24 5.50
C VAL A 408 21.64 21.74 5.20
N ILE A 409 22.06 20.93 6.18
CA ILE A 409 22.11 19.46 6.03
C ILE A 409 20.73 18.89 5.71
N ASP A 410 19.70 19.33 6.42
CA ASP A 410 18.30 18.87 6.17
C ASP A 410 17.84 19.24 4.75
N ARG A 411 18.21 20.44 4.26
CA ARG A 411 17.93 20.85 2.87
C ARG A 411 18.72 20.05 1.84
N CYS A 412 19.99 19.77 2.11
CA CYS A 412 20.81 18.87 1.29
C CYS A 412 20.26 17.44 1.23
N GLN A 413 19.42 17.08 2.15
CA GLN A 413 18.77 15.76 2.20
C GLN A 413 17.31 15.74 1.81
N ASN A 414 16.75 16.88 1.40
CA ASN A 414 15.32 17.00 1.14
C ASN A 414 14.45 16.47 2.30
N HIS A 415 14.80 16.88 3.54
CA HIS A 415 14.00 16.59 4.72
C HIS A 415 12.85 17.59 4.86
N VAL A 416 11.74 17.12 5.43
CA VAL A 416 10.69 18.03 5.89
C VAL A 416 11.23 18.77 7.12
N LEU A 417 11.44 20.06 7.00
CA LEU A 417 11.99 20.88 8.09
C LEU A 417 11.06 20.89 9.29
N PRO A 418 11.59 20.81 10.52
CA PRO A 418 10.80 20.97 11.73
C PRO A 418 10.18 22.37 11.80
N GLY A 419 9.04 22.50 12.46
CA GLY A 419 8.33 23.77 12.67
C GLY A 419 6.92 23.80 12.08
N SER A 420 6.19 24.89 12.38
CA SER A 420 4.80 25.04 11.94
C SER A 420 4.69 25.22 10.42
N LYS A 421 3.54 24.85 9.86
CA LYS A 421 3.24 25.13 8.44
C LYS A 421 3.36 26.63 8.14
N VAL A 422 3.01 27.48 9.09
CA VAL A 422 3.09 28.94 8.98
C VAL A 422 4.53 29.42 8.75
N ARG A 423 5.51 28.93 9.53
CA ARG A 423 6.92 29.29 9.35
C ARG A 423 7.42 29.00 7.92
N ARG A 424 6.96 27.92 7.30
CA ARG A 424 7.34 27.55 5.93
C ARG A 424 6.83 28.52 4.86
N HIS A 425 5.75 29.25 5.12
CA HIS A 425 5.22 30.26 4.20
C HIS A 425 6.03 31.57 4.18
N TYR A 426 6.91 31.78 5.15
CA TYR A 426 7.74 33.00 5.24
C TYR A 426 9.21 32.79 4.87
N LEU A 427 9.66 31.53 4.74
CA LEU A 427 11.06 31.20 4.50
C LEU A 427 11.22 30.69 3.06
N HIS A 428 11.37 31.63 2.11
CA HIS A 428 11.49 31.32 0.68
C HIS A 428 12.94 31.29 0.18
N HIS A 429 13.94 31.50 1.04
CA HIS A 429 15.35 31.37 0.66
C HIS A 429 15.64 29.92 0.26
N ASP A 430 16.27 29.72 -0.90
CA ASP A 430 16.51 28.39 -1.49
C ASP A 430 17.78 27.72 -0.97
N TYR A 431 18.63 28.48 -0.24
CA TYR A 431 19.90 28.04 0.32
C TYR A 431 20.85 27.45 -0.76
N ALA A 432 20.82 27.95 -1.98
CA ALA A 432 21.59 27.41 -3.09
C ALA A 432 23.10 27.44 -2.81
N GLU A 433 23.61 28.60 -2.35
CA GLU A 433 25.04 28.78 -2.08
C GLU A 433 25.51 27.94 -0.88
N GLU A 434 24.72 27.93 0.20
CA GLU A 434 25.03 27.13 1.39
C GLU A 434 25.00 25.64 1.09
N LYS A 435 24.09 25.17 0.25
CA LYS A 435 24.05 23.78 -0.22
C LYS A 435 25.24 23.44 -1.11
N ARG A 436 25.63 24.35 -2.02
CA ARG A 436 26.85 24.18 -2.86
C ARG A 436 28.08 24.01 -1.98
N GLU A 437 28.24 24.89 -1.02
CA GLU A 437 29.38 24.85 -0.10
C GLU A 437 29.38 23.56 0.74
N ALA A 438 28.23 23.15 1.27
CA ALA A 438 28.10 21.91 2.04
C ALA A 438 28.54 20.69 1.23
N TRP A 439 28.09 20.55 -0.02
CA TRP A 439 28.50 19.45 -0.88
C TRP A 439 29.95 19.56 -1.34
N ARG A 440 30.46 20.78 -1.58
CA ARG A 440 31.89 21.01 -1.90
C ARG A 440 32.79 20.50 -0.78
N LEU A 441 32.50 20.87 0.47
CA LEU A 441 33.22 20.43 1.66
C LEU A 441 33.15 18.90 1.82
N LEU A 442 31.96 18.30 1.66
CA LEU A 442 31.80 16.87 1.71
C LEU A 442 32.64 16.16 0.64
N GLY A 443 32.58 16.65 -0.61
CA GLY A 443 33.35 16.08 -1.72
C GLY A 443 34.86 16.14 -1.46
N GLN A 444 35.40 17.28 -1.02
CA GLN A 444 36.79 17.42 -0.65
C GLN A 444 37.20 16.46 0.47
N ARG A 445 36.36 16.28 1.48
CA ARG A 445 36.65 15.33 2.56
C ARG A 445 36.66 13.89 2.06
N LEU A 446 35.78 13.51 1.17
CA LEU A 446 35.76 12.18 0.55
C LEU A 446 36.99 11.94 -0.31
N ASP A 447 37.39 12.93 -1.10
CA ASP A 447 38.63 12.87 -1.89
C ASP A 447 39.86 12.65 -0.97
N ALA A 448 39.98 13.42 0.11
CA ALA A 448 41.04 13.26 1.08
C ALA A 448 41.09 11.86 1.70
N ILE A 449 39.93 11.27 2.03
CA ILE A 449 39.83 9.89 2.57
C ILE A 449 40.27 8.87 1.52
N LEU A 450 39.82 9.02 0.28
CA LEU A 450 40.03 8.04 -0.78
C LEU A 450 41.42 8.16 -1.43
N THR A 451 42.09 9.31 -1.32
CA THR A 451 43.47 9.51 -1.79
C THR A 451 44.51 9.23 -0.71
N ALA A 452 44.12 9.26 0.57
CA ALA A 452 45.04 8.87 1.65
C ALA A 452 45.41 7.38 1.49
N SER A 453 46.52 7.11 0.87
CA SER A 453 47.24 5.84 0.99
C SER A 453 47.68 5.72 2.45
N ASN A 454 47.40 4.56 3.10
CA ASN A 454 47.73 4.18 4.48
C ASN A 454 48.82 5.06 5.15
N VAL A 455 48.40 6.18 5.73
CA VAL A 455 49.30 6.90 6.65
C VAL A 455 49.27 6.08 7.94
N VAL A 456 50.28 5.25 8.12
CA VAL A 456 50.59 4.62 9.40
C VAL A 456 50.73 5.77 10.40
N PRO A 457 49.97 5.81 11.51
CA PRO A 457 50.16 6.85 12.50
C PRO A 457 51.62 6.70 13.02
N LEU A 458 52.41 7.73 12.87
CA LEU A 458 53.71 7.82 13.53
C LEU A 458 53.47 7.61 15.03
N GLN A 459 53.90 6.44 15.55
CA GLN A 459 54.00 6.24 16.99
C GLN A 459 54.85 7.35 17.54
N ARG A 460 54.29 8.23 18.37
CA ARG A 460 55.09 9.12 19.19
C ARG A 460 56.01 8.22 20.01
N ALA A 461 57.30 8.31 19.75
CA ALA A 461 58.31 7.78 20.65
C ALA A 461 58.06 8.39 22.03
N ALA A 462 58.04 7.54 23.04
CA ALA A 462 57.88 7.88 24.45
C ALA A 462 58.97 8.77 24.97
#